data_6214970516ddd1fe06eb58b1de6e03d7
#
_entry.id   6214970516ddd1fe06eb58b1de6e03d7
#
_cell.length_a   1.000
_cell.length_b   1.000
_cell.length_c   1.000
_cell.angle_alpha   90.00
_cell.angle_beta   90.00
_cell.angle_gamma   90.00
#
_symmetry.space_group_name_H-M   'P 1'
#
loop_
_entity.id
_entity.type
_entity.pdbx_description
1 polymer ?
#
loop_
_entity_poly.entity_id
_entity_poly.type
_entity_poly.pdbx_seq_one_letter_code
_entity_poly.pdbx_strand_id
1 'polypeptide(L)'
;MEFKVGVYEDVPYPEYAEIEAYRSHDLTSVIKCPYSWKNEGPRKETPALIEGRVQHCVFLELDKFDDEFVIEPNVDRRTKAGKEEYEDFKAGIGDRTPIKQDMYDVCMDRRAVVEEYVPHGTDKVELTVCFYWHNQPFKARFDWYDGKNVWDLKTARDASPRGFRSAINSFNYYMQAALYLDAARASDLPAEQFMFLAQEKLHPYPFAVYTLSGEAIEYGKAKNEQALKTLLDCKDNDDYKPFNLTGVQEVTLGDLY
;
A
#
# COMPACT_ATOMS: atom_id res chain seq x y z
N MET A 1 10.32 -15.96 0.23
CA MET A 1 9.51 -17.07 -0.41
C MET A 1 9.74 -17.07 -1.92
N GLU A 2 9.95 -18.24 -2.55
CA GLU A 2 10.05 -18.37 -4.02
C GLU A 2 8.68 -18.11 -4.68
N PHE A 3 8.65 -17.50 -5.90
CA PHE A 3 7.41 -17.27 -6.62
C PHE A 3 6.75 -18.61 -6.98
N LYS A 4 5.50 -18.77 -6.55
CA LYS A 4 4.64 -19.88 -6.93
C LYS A 4 3.22 -19.37 -7.01
N VAL A 5 2.50 -19.70 -8.09
CA VAL A 5 1.09 -19.33 -8.24
C VAL A 5 0.25 -19.91 -7.11
N GLY A 6 -0.57 -19.06 -6.48
CA GLY A 6 -1.43 -19.47 -5.37
C GLY A 6 -1.87 -18.30 -4.49
N VAL A 7 -2.68 -18.65 -3.51
CA VAL A 7 -3.19 -17.75 -2.46
C VAL A 7 -2.58 -18.20 -1.13
N TYR A 8 -2.02 -17.27 -0.40
CA TYR A 8 -1.26 -17.55 0.82
C TYR A 8 -1.72 -16.64 1.95
N GLU A 9 -2.04 -17.23 3.09
CA GLU A 9 -2.35 -16.55 4.34
C GLU A 9 -1.07 -16.46 5.20
N ASP A 10 -1.02 -15.53 6.12
CA ASP A 10 0.05 -15.38 7.11
C ASP A 10 1.48 -15.27 6.54
N VAL A 11 1.63 -14.68 5.36
CA VAL A 11 2.96 -14.41 4.79
C VAL A 11 3.52 -13.14 5.42
N PRO A 12 4.64 -13.20 6.18
CA PRO A 12 5.28 -12.01 6.71
C PRO A 12 5.68 -11.03 5.61
N TYR A 13 5.55 -9.71 5.87
CA TYR A 13 5.89 -8.70 4.87
C TYR A 13 7.31 -8.83 4.28
N PRO A 14 8.37 -9.15 5.07
CA PRO A 14 9.71 -9.39 4.51
C PRO A 14 9.73 -10.53 3.49
N GLU A 15 9.05 -11.65 3.77
CA GLU A 15 8.96 -12.78 2.83
C GLU A 15 8.18 -12.41 1.57
N TYR A 16 7.06 -11.68 1.73
CA TYR A 16 6.30 -11.15 0.59
C TYR A 16 7.17 -10.21 -0.26
N ALA A 17 7.96 -9.34 0.36
CA ALA A 17 8.81 -8.40 -0.36
C ALA A 17 9.86 -9.11 -1.24
N GLU A 18 10.41 -10.23 -0.77
CA GLU A 18 11.41 -11.03 -1.48
C GLU A 18 10.87 -11.83 -2.68
N ILE A 19 9.56 -12.03 -2.80
CA ILE A 19 9.00 -12.75 -3.95
C ILE A 19 9.37 -12.00 -5.24
N GLU A 20 10.08 -12.66 -6.15
CA GLU A 20 10.45 -12.10 -7.46
C GLU A 20 9.23 -12.04 -8.40
N ALA A 21 8.42 -11.02 -8.28
CA ALA A 21 7.24 -10.78 -9.09
C ALA A 21 6.91 -9.28 -9.14
N TYR A 22 6.27 -8.84 -10.21
CA TYR A 22 5.78 -7.48 -10.33
C TYR A 22 4.56 -7.26 -9.41
N ARG A 23 4.34 -6.00 -9.05
CA ARG A 23 3.19 -5.55 -8.25
C ARG A 23 2.59 -4.28 -8.84
N SER A 24 1.42 -3.89 -8.35
CA SER A 24 0.73 -2.66 -8.79
C SER A 24 1.64 -1.42 -8.76
N HIS A 25 2.51 -1.32 -7.75
CA HIS A 25 3.46 -0.21 -7.65
C HIS A 25 4.43 -0.13 -8.84
N ASP A 26 4.89 -1.26 -9.36
CA ASP A 26 5.81 -1.26 -10.52
C ASP A 26 5.14 -0.66 -11.74
N LEU A 27 3.88 -1.04 -12.00
CA LEU A 27 3.10 -0.50 -13.11
C LEU A 27 2.83 1.00 -12.96
N THR A 28 2.42 1.44 -11.75
CA THR A 28 2.16 2.86 -11.50
C THR A 28 3.42 3.72 -11.55
N SER A 29 4.57 3.16 -11.17
CA SER A 29 5.86 3.86 -11.23
C SER A 29 6.38 3.95 -12.66
N VAL A 30 6.30 2.85 -13.43
CA VAL A 30 6.74 2.81 -14.83
C VAL A 30 5.92 3.75 -15.71
N ILE A 31 4.58 3.75 -15.57
CA ILE A 31 3.73 4.63 -16.39
C ILE A 31 3.99 6.10 -16.09
N LYS A 32 4.39 6.41 -14.87
CA LYS A 32 4.77 7.75 -14.47
C LYS A 32 6.15 8.14 -15.02
N CYS A 33 7.16 7.29 -14.81
CA CYS A 33 8.53 7.57 -15.24
C CYS A 33 9.38 6.29 -15.20
N PRO A 34 9.66 5.64 -16.34
CA PRO A 34 10.49 4.43 -16.40
C PRO A 34 11.87 4.61 -15.78
N TYR A 35 12.50 5.77 -15.98
CA TYR A 35 13.81 6.08 -15.40
C TYR A 35 13.77 6.05 -13.86
N SER A 36 12.75 6.65 -13.25
CA SER A 36 12.59 6.65 -11.80
C SER A 36 12.34 5.24 -11.26
N TRP A 37 11.52 4.44 -11.93
CA TRP A 37 11.29 3.04 -11.56
C TRP A 37 12.57 2.21 -11.58
N LYS A 38 13.37 2.31 -12.65
CA LYS A 38 14.63 1.57 -12.79
C LYS A 38 15.66 1.92 -11.73
N ASN A 39 15.68 3.19 -11.31
CA ASN A 39 16.67 3.73 -10.37
C ASN A 39 16.08 3.94 -8.95
N GLU A 40 14.89 3.38 -8.67
CA GLU A 40 14.30 3.44 -7.33
C GLU A 40 15.17 2.65 -6.35
N GLY A 41 15.84 3.38 -5.46
CA GLY A 41 16.61 2.77 -4.39
C GLY A 41 15.72 2.27 -3.25
N PRO A 42 16.30 1.62 -2.23
CA PRO A 42 15.54 1.20 -1.06
C PRO A 42 14.84 2.41 -0.43
N ARG A 43 13.53 2.27 -0.20
CA ARG A 43 12.73 3.34 0.42
C ARG A 43 13.24 3.59 1.83
N LYS A 44 13.60 4.83 2.11
CA LYS A 44 13.89 5.25 3.48
C LYS A 44 12.58 5.23 4.28
N GLU A 45 12.62 4.61 5.42
CA GLU A 45 11.50 4.64 6.35
C GLU A 45 11.29 6.06 6.86
N THR A 46 10.07 6.57 6.73
CA THR A 46 9.68 7.91 7.19
C THR A 46 8.63 7.78 8.30
N PRO A 47 8.49 8.76 9.20
CA PRO A 47 7.44 8.72 10.23
C PRO A 47 6.04 8.47 9.65
N ALA A 48 5.74 8.99 8.46
CA ALA A 48 4.45 8.78 7.79
C ALA A 48 4.27 7.34 7.29
N LEU A 49 5.35 6.66 6.88
CA LEU A 49 5.32 5.25 6.51
C LEU A 49 5.17 4.36 7.74
N ILE A 50 5.86 4.68 8.84
CA ILE A 50 5.69 3.98 10.13
C ILE A 50 4.24 4.11 10.60
N GLU A 51 3.69 5.34 10.63
CA GLU A 51 2.29 5.58 10.99
C GLU A 51 1.32 4.75 10.12
N GLY A 52 1.56 4.67 8.81
CA GLY A 52 0.77 3.84 7.91
C GLY A 52 0.84 2.36 8.26
N ARG A 53 2.03 1.82 8.54
CA ARG A 53 2.22 0.42 8.98
C ARG A 53 1.52 0.15 10.31
N VAL A 54 1.67 1.04 11.29
CA VAL A 54 0.98 0.92 12.59
C VAL A 54 -0.53 0.92 12.39
N GLN A 55 -1.07 1.82 11.55
CA GLN A 55 -2.49 1.86 11.26
C GLN A 55 -3.00 0.55 10.62
N HIS A 56 -2.26 0.00 9.65
CA HIS A 56 -2.61 -1.29 9.03
C HIS A 56 -2.57 -2.42 10.07
N CYS A 57 -1.49 -2.54 10.83
CA CYS A 57 -1.37 -3.57 11.86
C CYS A 57 -2.49 -3.46 12.91
N VAL A 58 -2.74 -2.27 13.45
CA VAL A 58 -3.80 -2.03 14.44
C VAL A 58 -5.19 -2.35 13.88
N PHE A 59 -5.43 -2.08 12.59
CA PHE A 59 -6.73 -2.32 11.96
C PHE A 59 -6.92 -3.80 11.58
N LEU A 60 -5.90 -4.42 10.98
CA LEU A 60 -6.00 -5.74 10.35
C LEU A 60 -5.57 -6.88 11.27
N GLU A 61 -4.47 -6.69 12.00
CA GLU A 61 -3.76 -7.75 12.72
C GLU A 61 -3.29 -7.26 14.11
N LEU A 62 -4.23 -6.71 14.90
CA LEU A 62 -3.91 -6.14 16.22
C LEU A 62 -3.19 -7.12 17.14
N ASP A 63 -3.47 -8.38 17.03
CA ASP A 63 -2.82 -9.47 17.77
C ASP A 63 -1.34 -9.66 17.44
N LYS A 64 -0.91 -9.22 16.26
CA LYS A 64 0.51 -9.23 15.83
C LYS A 64 1.26 -7.94 16.16
N PHE A 65 0.62 -6.97 16.81
CA PHE A 65 1.24 -5.68 17.09
C PHE A 65 2.57 -5.79 17.84
N ASP A 66 2.62 -6.59 18.87
CA ASP A 66 3.82 -6.76 19.70
C ASP A 66 4.96 -7.52 18.98
N ASP A 67 4.67 -8.18 17.86
CA ASP A 67 5.68 -8.82 17.02
C ASP A 67 6.41 -7.82 16.11
N GLU A 68 5.71 -6.77 15.65
CA GLU A 68 6.25 -5.78 14.72
C GLU A 68 6.66 -4.47 15.38
N PHE A 69 5.97 -4.06 16.43
CA PHE A 69 6.13 -2.75 17.07
C PHE A 69 6.40 -2.88 18.57
N VAL A 70 6.95 -1.81 19.13
CA VAL A 70 7.15 -1.68 20.59
C VAL A 70 7.02 -0.21 20.97
N ILE A 71 6.35 0.04 22.08
CA ILE A 71 6.18 1.40 22.60
C ILE A 71 7.50 1.89 23.21
N GLU A 72 7.99 3.04 22.77
CA GLU A 72 9.17 3.70 23.35
C GLU A 72 8.90 4.12 24.81
N PRO A 73 9.89 3.95 25.70
CA PRO A 73 9.77 4.49 27.06
C PRO A 73 9.74 6.02 27.03
N ASN A 74 8.91 6.62 27.88
CA ASN A 74 8.85 8.08 28.01
C ASN A 74 10.00 8.62 28.87
N VAL A 75 11.20 8.71 28.30
CA VAL A 75 12.42 9.14 29.01
C VAL A 75 12.97 10.44 28.44
N ASP A 76 13.53 11.30 29.31
CA ASP A 76 14.23 12.51 28.85
C ASP A 76 15.64 12.18 28.35
N ARG A 77 15.76 11.96 27.04
CA ARG A 77 17.03 11.65 26.35
C ARG A 77 18.08 12.77 26.37
N ARG A 78 17.82 13.92 27.01
CA ARG A 78 18.83 14.96 27.25
C ARG A 78 19.65 14.66 28.51
N THR A 79 19.14 13.87 29.43
CA THR A 79 19.84 13.44 30.64
C THR A 79 20.72 12.20 30.37
N LYS A 80 21.76 11.99 31.22
CA LYS A 80 22.60 10.80 31.11
C LYS A 80 21.78 9.52 31.39
N ALA A 81 21.00 9.51 32.45
CA ALA A 81 20.15 8.37 32.82
C ALA A 81 19.14 8.02 31.72
N GLY A 82 18.45 9.04 31.15
CA GLY A 82 17.47 8.79 30.09
C GLY A 82 18.13 8.31 28.78
N LYS A 83 19.39 8.68 28.51
CA LYS A 83 20.12 8.09 27.37
C LYS A 83 20.47 6.64 27.62
N GLU A 84 20.97 6.30 28.80
CA GLU A 84 21.32 4.93 29.19
C GLU A 84 20.05 4.03 29.10
N GLU A 85 18.95 4.47 29.71
CA GLU A 85 17.68 3.74 29.66
C GLU A 85 17.16 3.53 28.22
N TYR A 86 17.30 4.53 27.36
CA TYR A 86 16.89 4.41 25.95
C TYR A 86 17.82 3.49 25.15
N GLU A 87 19.12 3.48 25.41
CA GLU A 87 20.04 2.54 24.75
C GLU A 87 19.80 1.09 25.24
N ASP A 88 19.51 0.88 26.51
CA ASP A 88 19.12 -0.43 27.04
C ASP A 88 17.80 -0.92 26.40
N PHE A 89 16.83 -0.03 26.27
CA PHE A 89 15.59 -0.32 25.55
C PHE A 89 15.90 -0.76 24.09
N LYS A 90 16.69 0.01 23.35
CA LYS A 90 17.06 -0.33 21.98
C LYS A 90 17.77 -1.67 21.85
N ALA A 91 18.61 -2.02 22.81
CA ALA A 91 19.31 -3.31 22.82
C ALA A 91 18.35 -4.49 22.99
N GLY A 92 17.17 -4.26 23.60
CA GLY A 92 16.17 -5.30 23.89
C GLY A 92 15.05 -5.47 22.86
N ILE A 93 14.90 -4.55 21.90
CA ILE A 93 13.72 -4.57 20.99
C ILE A 93 13.82 -5.55 19.82
N GLY A 94 15.03 -6.04 19.49
CA GLY A 94 15.25 -6.87 18.29
C GLY A 94 14.93 -6.10 16.99
N ASP A 95 14.21 -6.73 16.08
CA ASP A 95 13.86 -6.16 14.78
C ASP A 95 12.57 -5.33 14.81
N ARG A 96 11.95 -5.18 16.00
CA ARG A 96 10.70 -4.41 16.14
C ARG A 96 10.91 -2.92 15.94
N THR A 97 9.93 -2.27 15.34
CA THR A 97 9.94 -0.82 15.11
C THR A 97 9.49 -0.08 16.37
N PRO A 98 10.34 0.77 16.99
CA PRO A 98 9.93 1.57 18.14
C PRO A 98 9.00 2.71 17.70
N ILE A 99 7.88 2.87 18.40
CA ILE A 99 6.89 3.93 18.18
C ILE A 99 6.53 4.62 19.49
N LYS A 100 6.01 5.83 19.39
CA LYS A 100 5.50 6.54 20.57
C LYS A 100 4.11 6.06 20.95
N GLN A 101 3.79 6.16 22.26
CA GLN A 101 2.46 5.84 22.77
C GLN A 101 1.35 6.64 22.07
N ASP A 102 1.57 7.94 21.82
CA ASP A 102 0.59 8.80 21.14
C ASP A 102 0.25 8.35 19.71
N MET A 103 1.22 7.78 18.99
CA MET A 103 0.96 7.20 17.66
C MET A 103 0.05 5.96 17.77
N TYR A 104 0.32 5.08 18.72
CA TYR A 104 -0.52 3.91 18.97
C TYR A 104 -1.94 4.31 19.34
N ASP A 105 -2.09 5.24 20.31
CA ASP A 105 -3.39 5.71 20.78
C ASP A 105 -4.21 6.32 19.64
N VAL A 106 -3.61 7.15 18.81
CA VAL A 106 -4.26 7.72 17.62
C VAL A 106 -4.70 6.64 16.62
N CYS A 107 -3.90 5.60 16.40
CA CYS A 107 -4.29 4.50 15.51
C CYS A 107 -5.44 3.67 16.11
N MET A 108 -5.46 3.46 17.42
CA MET A 108 -6.57 2.81 18.12
C MET A 108 -7.86 3.63 18.06
N ASP A 109 -7.77 4.96 18.26
CA ASP A 109 -8.92 5.85 18.09
C ASP A 109 -9.49 5.81 16.67
N ARG A 110 -8.63 5.81 15.65
CA ARG A 110 -9.05 5.66 14.25
C ARG A 110 -9.74 4.33 14.00
N ARG A 111 -9.20 3.24 14.54
CA ARG A 111 -9.82 1.91 14.45
C ARG A 111 -11.20 1.89 15.06
N ALA A 112 -11.37 2.49 16.24
CA ALA A 112 -12.65 2.55 16.93
C ALA A 112 -13.74 3.28 16.12
N VAL A 113 -13.37 4.32 15.35
CA VAL A 113 -14.32 5.07 14.49
C VAL A 113 -14.86 4.20 13.34
N VAL A 114 -14.09 3.22 12.88
CA VAL A 114 -14.44 2.34 11.75
C VAL A 114 -14.58 0.87 12.17
N GLU A 115 -14.92 0.63 13.43
CA GLU A 115 -14.95 -0.72 14.02
C GLU A 115 -15.85 -1.70 13.25
N GLU A 116 -16.95 -1.21 12.67
CA GLU A 116 -17.86 -2.04 11.86
C GLU A 116 -17.23 -2.60 10.58
N TYR A 117 -16.10 -2.02 10.13
CA TYR A 117 -15.34 -2.46 8.95
C TYR A 117 -14.09 -3.26 9.32
N VAL A 118 -13.79 -3.42 10.61
CA VAL A 118 -12.64 -4.22 11.04
C VAL A 118 -12.87 -5.68 10.64
N PRO A 119 -11.92 -6.32 9.95
CA PRO A 119 -12.05 -7.71 9.53
C PRO A 119 -12.36 -8.65 10.69
N HIS A 120 -13.26 -9.59 10.49
CA HIS A 120 -13.69 -10.56 11.50
C HIS A 120 -14.12 -11.90 10.90
N GLY A 121 -14.26 -12.90 11.75
CA GLY A 121 -14.81 -14.21 11.36
C GLY A 121 -13.95 -14.92 10.32
N THR A 122 -14.47 -15.07 9.10
CA THR A 122 -13.81 -15.77 7.99
C THR A 122 -13.06 -14.83 7.03
N ASP A 123 -12.99 -13.55 7.34
CA ASP A 123 -12.25 -12.58 6.54
C ASP A 123 -10.76 -12.97 6.50
N LYS A 124 -10.15 -12.83 5.32
CA LYS A 124 -8.73 -13.07 5.12
C LYS A 124 -8.01 -11.73 5.13
N VAL A 125 -7.07 -11.56 6.06
CA VAL A 125 -6.28 -10.32 6.17
C VAL A 125 -4.90 -10.50 5.57
N GLU A 126 -4.32 -9.42 5.06
CA GLU A 126 -2.99 -9.40 4.45
C GLU A 126 -2.77 -10.55 3.46
N LEU A 127 -3.81 -10.85 2.67
CA LEU A 127 -3.86 -12.01 1.79
C LEU A 127 -2.91 -11.85 0.61
N THR A 128 -1.88 -12.67 0.56
CA THR A 128 -0.90 -12.68 -0.54
C THR A 128 -1.41 -13.55 -1.69
N VAL A 129 -1.41 -12.97 -2.89
CA VAL A 129 -1.80 -13.64 -4.13
C VAL A 129 -0.66 -13.55 -5.13
N CYS A 130 -0.18 -14.71 -5.61
CA CYS A 130 0.81 -14.83 -6.67
C CYS A 130 0.15 -15.40 -7.92
N PHE A 131 0.26 -14.72 -9.04
CA PHE A 131 -0.45 -15.10 -10.27
C PHE A 131 0.34 -14.71 -11.52
N TYR A 132 0.02 -15.33 -12.65
CA TYR A 132 0.49 -14.84 -13.95
C TYR A 132 -0.53 -13.87 -14.55
N TRP A 133 -0.04 -12.71 -14.99
CA TRP A 133 -0.82 -11.72 -15.73
C TRP A 133 -0.05 -11.35 -17.00
N HIS A 134 -0.67 -11.54 -18.17
CA HIS A 134 0.00 -11.42 -19.48
C HIS A 134 1.36 -12.18 -19.54
N ASN A 135 1.39 -13.40 -19.06
CA ASN A 135 2.58 -14.27 -18.99
C ASN A 135 3.75 -13.71 -18.13
N GLN A 136 3.51 -12.71 -17.31
CA GLN A 136 4.49 -12.18 -16.37
C GLN A 136 4.09 -12.56 -14.93
N PRO A 137 5.07 -12.84 -14.04
CA PRO A 137 4.79 -13.11 -12.64
C PRO A 137 4.36 -11.82 -11.93
N PHE A 138 3.22 -11.86 -11.27
CA PHE A 138 2.69 -10.78 -10.46
C PHE A 138 2.39 -11.26 -9.06
N LYS A 139 2.47 -10.34 -8.10
CA LYS A 139 2.00 -10.52 -6.73
C LYS A 139 1.13 -9.35 -6.30
N ALA A 140 0.11 -9.67 -5.51
CA ALA A 140 -0.74 -8.70 -4.83
C ALA A 140 -0.82 -9.07 -3.35
N ARG A 141 -1.09 -8.08 -2.50
CA ARG A 141 -1.40 -8.28 -1.09
C ARG A 141 -2.65 -7.48 -0.80
N PHE A 142 -3.75 -8.19 -0.57
CA PHE A 142 -5.02 -7.57 -0.22
C PHE A 142 -4.98 -7.22 1.25
N ASP A 143 -5.36 -6.01 1.62
CA ASP A 143 -5.47 -5.65 3.03
C ASP A 143 -6.44 -6.59 3.73
N TRP A 144 -7.64 -6.80 3.13
CA TRP A 144 -8.47 -7.95 3.50
C TRP A 144 -9.41 -8.37 2.36
N TYR A 145 -9.92 -9.58 2.49
CA TYR A 145 -10.90 -10.20 1.60
C TYR A 145 -12.03 -10.80 2.42
N ASP A 146 -13.26 -10.33 2.21
CA ASP A 146 -14.45 -10.70 2.99
C ASP A 146 -15.25 -11.89 2.41
N GLY A 147 -14.67 -12.60 1.43
CA GLY A 147 -15.33 -13.69 0.71
C GLY A 147 -16.10 -13.22 -0.53
N LYS A 148 -16.24 -11.91 -0.72
CA LYS A 148 -17.01 -11.29 -1.81
C LYS A 148 -16.27 -10.09 -2.44
N ASN A 149 -15.58 -9.31 -1.65
CA ASN A 149 -14.90 -8.08 -2.07
C ASN A 149 -13.44 -8.09 -1.64
N VAL A 150 -12.60 -7.45 -2.44
CA VAL A 150 -11.23 -7.09 -2.06
C VAL A 150 -11.26 -5.70 -1.45
N TRP A 151 -10.69 -5.54 -0.28
CA TRP A 151 -10.66 -4.30 0.45
C TRP A 151 -9.25 -3.76 0.61
N ASP A 152 -9.16 -2.43 0.73
CA ASP A 152 -7.92 -1.69 0.89
C ASP A 152 -8.15 -0.47 1.80
N LEU A 153 -7.36 -0.39 2.88
CA LEU A 153 -7.41 0.70 3.85
C LEU A 153 -6.53 1.86 3.38
N LYS A 154 -7.14 3.01 3.16
CA LYS A 154 -6.44 4.23 2.77
C LYS A 154 -6.49 5.29 3.85
N THR A 155 -5.34 5.64 4.42
CA THR A 155 -5.24 6.88 5.17
C THR A 155 -5.21 8.06 4.21
N ALA A 156 -6.21 8.94 4.30
CA ALA A 156 -6.42 10.05 3.39
C ALA A 156 -6.15 11.41 4.07
N ARG A 157 -5.80 12.40 3.27
CA ARG A 157 -5.79 13.80 3.70
C ARG A 157 -7.19 14.38 3.75
N ASP A 158 -8.03 13.92 2.82
CA ASP A 158 -9.42 14.34 2.65
C ASP A 158 -10.19 13.12 2.14
N ALA A 159 -11.01 12.53 3.00
CA ALA A 159 -11.83 11.37 2.69
C ALA A 159 -13.19 11.74 2.07
N SER A 160 -13.47 13.04 1.85
CA SER A 160 -14.69 13.46 1.16
C SER A 160 -14.75 12.92 -0.28
N PRO A 161 -15.95 12.85 -0.90
CA PRO A 161 -16.09 12.40 -2.28
C PRO A 161 -15.23 13.17 -3.29
N ARG A 162 -14.99 14.46 -3.05
CA ARG A 162 -14.13 15.28 -3.90
C ARG A 162 -12.64 14.98 -3.66
N GLY A 163 -12.25 14.95 -2.39
CA GLY A 163 -10.86 14.71 -1.98
C GLY A 163 -10.38 13.33 -2.39
N PHE A 164 -11.18 12.30 -2.09
CA PHE A 164 -10.79 10.93 -2.40
C PHE A 164 -10.79 10.63 -3.91
N ARG A 165 -11.71 11.21 -4.70
CA ARG A 165 -11.62 11.14 -6.18
C ARG A 165 -10.32 11.74 -6.71
N SER A 166 -9.88 12.85 -6.13
CA SER A 166 -8.58 13.44 -6.48
C SER A 166 -7.43 12.52 -6.11
N ALA A 167 -7.49 11.85 -4.96
CA ALA A 167 -6.49 10.86 -4.54
C ALA A 167 -6.47 9.64 -5.47
N ILE A 168 -7.64 9.08 -5.84
CA ILE A 168 -7.76 7.98 -6.80
C ILE A 168 -7.01 8.30 -8.09
N ASN A 169 -7.19 9.51 -8.62
CA ASN A 169 -6.53 9.94 -9.84
C ASN A 169 -5.03 10.18 -9.64
N SER A 170 -4.65 10.91 -8.58
CA SER A 170 -3.25 11.30 -8.32
C SER A 170 -2.34 10.11 -8.01
N PHE A 171 -2.88 9.08 -7.35
CA PHE A 171 -2.15 7.87 -6.94
C PHE A 171 -2.43 6.66 -7.84
N ASN A 172 -3.24 6.83 -8.90
CA ASN A 172 -3.63 5.76 -9.82
C ASN A 172 -4.28 4.55 -9.12
N TYR A 173 -5.10 4.78 -8.09
CA TYR A 173 -5.75 3.70 -7.33
C TYR A 173 -6.66 2.82 -8.20
N TYR A 174 -7.19 3.34 -9.31
CA TYR A 174 -7.91 2.56 -10.30
C TYR A 174 -7.04 1.47 -10.95
N MET A 175 -5.73 1.69 -11.08
CA MET A 175 -4.80 0.66 -11.56
C MET A 175 -4.61 -0.45 -10.54
N GLN A 176 -4.46 -0.09 -9.25
CA GLN A 176 -4.37 -1.06 -8.15
C GLN A 176 -5.65 -1.90 -8.08
N ALA A 177 -6.82 -1.26 -8.06
CA ALA A 177 -8.10 -1.94 -7.99
C ALA A 177 -8.31 -2.94 -9.14
N ALA A 178 -8.01 -2.52 -10.37
CA ALA A 178 -8.13 -3.37 -11.55
C ALA A 178 -7.20 -4.59 -11.47
N LEU A 179 -5.93 -4.41 -11.10
CA LEU A 179 -4.96 -5.49 -10.98
C LEU A 179 -5.33 -6.47 -9.87
N TYR A 180 -5.84 -5.98 -8.74
CA TYR A 180 -6.23 -6.83 -7.61
C TYR A 180 -7.48 -7.66 -7.92
N LEU A 181 -8.44 -7.10 -8.66
CA LEU A 181 -9.57 -7.88 -9.16
C LEU A 181 -9.14 -8.94 -10.20
N ASP A 182 -8.15 -8.63 -11.02
CA ASP A 182 -7.58 -9.63 -11.95
C ASP A 182 -6.79 -10.70 -11.18
N ALA A 183 -6.07 -10.34 -10.11
CA ALA A 183 -5.41 -11.28 -9.20
C ALA A 183 -6.42 -12.23 -8.54
N ALA A 184 -7.51 -11.68 -8.01
CA ALA A 184 -8.57 -12.48 -7.41
C ALA A 184 -9.18 -13.47 -8.43
N ARG A 185 -9.49 -12.99 -9.64
CA ARG A 185 -10.03 -13.83 -10.72
C ARG A 185 -9.05 -14.93 -11.14
N ALA A 186 -7.77 -14.61 -11.29
CA ALA A 186 -6.73 -15.57 -11.68
C ALA A 186 -6.47 -16.64 -10.61
N SER A 187 -6.96 -16.43 -9.39
CA SER A 187 -6.80 -17.32 -8.23
C SER A 187 -8.11 -17.95 -7.76
N ASP A 188 -9.15 -17.91 -8.60
CA ASP A 188 -10.49 -18.46 -8.32
C ASP A 188 -11.12 -17.90 -7.03
N LEU A 189 -10.74 -16.67 -6.63
CA LEU A 189 -11.40 -15.94 -5.54
C LEU A 189 -12.59 -15.16 -6.12
N PRO A 190 -13.84 -15.45 -5.68
CA PRO A 190 -15.00 -14.71 -6.14
C PRO A 190 -14.98 -13.27 -5.61
N ALA A 191 -14.42 -12.33 -6.38
CA ALA A 191 -14.40 -10.91 -6.04
C ALA A 191 -15.34 -10.12 -6.95
N GLU A 192 -16.39 -9.54 -6.36
CA GLU A 192 -17.35 -8.72 -7.09
C GLU A 192 -16.85 -7.28 -7.26
N GLN A 193 -16.25 -6.71 -6.21
CA GLN A 193 -15.83 -5.33 -6.17
C GLN A 193 -14.48 -5.16 -5.47
N PHE A 194 -13.81 -4.05 -5.80
CA PHE A 194 -12.72 -3.52 -5.00
C PHE A 194 -13.23 -2.35 -4.18
N MET A 195 -13.03 -2.42 -2.88
CA MET A 195 -13.54 -1.46 -1.89
C MET A 195 -12.38 -0.69 -1.27
N PHE A 196 -12.51 0.61 -1.19
CA PHE A 196 -11.61 1.47 -0.43
C PHE A 196 -12.28 1.90 0.86
N LEU A 197 -11.68 1.65 2.00
CA LEU A 197 -12.00 2.31 3.25
C LEU A 197 -11.06 3.50 3.42
N ALA A 198 -11.52 4.69 3.05
CA ALA A 198 -10.74 5.92 3.15
C ALA A 198 -11.03 6.61 4.48
N GLN A 199 -9.99 6.82 5.30
CA GLN A 199 -10.11 7.46 6.60
C GLN A 199 -9.12 8.62 6.73
N GLU A 200 -9.57 9.76 7.26
CA GLU A 200 -8.70 10.91 7.50
C GLU A 200 -7.80 10.71 8.71
N LYS A 201 -6.62 11.35 8.62
CA LYS A 201 -5.61 11.27 9.67
C LYS A 201 -5.92 12.14 10.89
N LEU A 202 -6.72 13.18 10.72
CA LEU A 202 -7.00 14.17 11.76
C LEU A 202 -8.34 13.90 12.43
N HIS A 203 -8.37 14.06 13.77
CA HIS A 203 -9.61 13.98 14.55
C HIS A 203 -10.69 14.91 13.97
N PRO A 204 -11.95 14.49 13.88
CA PRO A 204 -12.55 13.26 14.42
C PRO A 204 -12.44 12.02 13.51
N TYR A 205 -11.48 11.95 12.62
CA TYR A 205 -11.16 10.84 11.73
C TYR A 205 -12.32 10.44 10.80
N PRO A 206 -12.90 11.41 10.07
CA PRO A 206 -14.00 11.09 9.16
C PRO A 206 -13.55 10.08 8.13
N PHE A 207 -14.48 9.22 7.72
CA PHE A 207 -14.21 8.15 6.78
C PHE A 207 -15.34 8.03 5.75
N ALA A 208 -15.03 7.36 4.66
CA ALA A 208 -16.03 6.94 3.68
C ALA A 208 -15.55 5.67 2.97
N VAL A 209 -16.53 4.88 2.52
CA VAL A 209 -16.29 3.68 1.72
C VAL A 209 -16.59 3.99 0.26
N TYR A 210 -15.65 3.59 -0.62
CA TYR A 210 -15.75 3.81 -2.05
C TYR A 210 -15.53 2.52 -2.83
N THR A 211 -16.19 2.42 -3.96
CA THR A 211 -15.87 1.46 -5.01
C THR A 211 -15.75 2.18 -6.35
N LEU A 212 -15.25 1.49 -7.35
CA LEU A 212 -15.09 2.03 -8.70
C LEU A 212 -16.18 1.45 -9.63
N SER A 213 -16.67 2.27 -10.55
CA SER A 213 -17.54 1.78 -11.62
C SER A 213 -16.81 0.77 -12.52
N GLY A 214 -17.56 -0.08 -13.22
CA GLY A 214 -16.98 -0.99 -14.20
C GLY A 214 -16.13 -0.27 -15.25
N GLU A 215 -16.55 0.91 -15.71
CA GLU A 215 -15.79 1.74 -16.66
C GLU A 215 -14.45 2.20 -16.07
N ALA A 216 -14.41 2.56 -14.78
CA ALA A 216 -13.17 2.97 -14.11
C ALA A 216 -12.22 1.77 -13.91
N ILE A 217 -12.74 0.57 -13.67
CA ILE A 217 -11.96 -0.67 -13.60
C ILE A 217 -11.38 -1.00 -14.98
N GLU A 218 -12.19 -0.94 -16.05
CA GLU A 218 -11.69 -1.18 -17.43
C GLU A 218 -10.63 -0.14 -17.85
N TYR A 219 -10.80 1.13 -17.45
CA TYR A 219 -9.76 2.14 -17.64
C TYR A 219 -8.46 1.77 -16.88
N GLY A 220 -8.59 1.27 -15.64
CA GLY A 220 -7.46 0.79 -14.85
C GLY A 220 -6.73 -0.37 -15.52
N LYS A 221 -7.46 -1.33 -16.08
CA LYS A 221 -6.87 -2.46 -16.85
C LYS A 221 -6.09 -1.96 -18.06
N ALA A 222 -6.68 -1.10 -18.88
CA ALA A 222 -6.01 -0.54 -20.05
C ALA A 222 -4.73 0.22 -19.66
N LYS A 223 -4.73 0.94 -18.53
CA LYS A 223 -3.54 1.61 -18.01
C LYS A 223 -2.48 0.62 -17.49
N ASN A 224 -2.88 -0.46 -16.86
CA ASN A 224 -1.97 -1.54 -16.45
C ASN A 224 -1.32 -2.22 -17.66
N GLU A 225 -2.09 -2.52 -18.70
CA GLU A 225 -1.57 -3.10 -19.95
C GLU A 225 -0.58 -2.16 -20.64
N GLN A 226 -0.91 -0.86 -20.73
CA GLN A 226 0.01 0.16 -21.23
C GLN A 226 1.31 0.22 -20.42
N ALA A 227 1.21 0.20 -19.08
CA ALA A 227 2.35 0.22 -18.18
C ALA A 227 3.22 -1.03 -18.35
N LEU A 228 2.60 -2.22 -18.41
CA LEU A 228 3.32 -3.48 -18.61
C LEU A 228 4.06 -3.47 -19.96
N LYS A 229 3.40 -3.05 -21.03
CA LYS A 229 4.06 -2.91 -22.34
C LYS A 229 5.27 -1.99 -22.25
N THR A 230 5.12 -0.81 -21.66
CA THR A 230 6.23 0.14 -21.46
C THR A 230 7.37 -0.49 -20.66
N LEU A 231 7.05 -1.23 -19.60
CA LEU A 231 8.03 -1.91 -18.76
C LEU A 231 8.83 -2.96 -19.56
N LEU A 232 8.15 -3.79 -20.34
CA LEU A 232 8.79 -4.82 -21.14
C LEU A 232 9.63 -4.21 -22.26
N ASP A 233 9.11 -3.21 -22.98
CA ASP A 233 9.84 -2.47 -24.01
C ASP A 233 11.13 -1.82 -23.43
N CYS A 234 11.06 -1.23 -22.24
CA CYS A 234 12.23 -0.67 -21.56
C CYS A 234 13.25 -1.75 -21.18
N LYS A 235 12.80 -2.93 -20.75
CA LYS A 235 13.70 -4.04 -20.39
C LYS A 235 14.36 -4.64 -21.63
N ASP A 236 13.61 -4.85 -22.70
CA ASP A 236 14.12 -5.47 -23.92
C ASP A 236 15.16 -4.59 -24.63
N ASN A 237 14.99 -3.27 -24.55
CA ASN A 237 15.89 -2.30 -25.20
C ASN A 237 16.92 -1.68 -24.23
N ASP A 238 16.86 -2.00 -22.93
CA ASP A 238 17.62 -1.33 -21.88
C ASP A 238 17.55 0.21 -21.94
N ASP A 239 16.37 0.73 -22.31
CA ASP A 239 16.12 2.17 -22.51
C ASP A 239 15.03 2.68 -21.57
N TYR A 240 15.43 3.36 -20.50
CA TYR A 240 14.58 3.91 -19.46
C TYR A 240 14.60 5.43 -19.49
N LYS A 241 13.70 6.03 -20.26
CA LYS A 241 13.64 7.49 -20.42
C LYS A 241 12.93 8.18 -19.24
N PRO A 242 13.43 9.36 -18.82
CA PRO A 242 12.71 10.19 -17.87
C PRO A 242 11.44 10.74 -18.53
N PHE A 243 10.28 10.59 -17.88
CA PHE A 243 8.97 11.11 -18.30
C PHE A 243 8.53 10.82 -19.74
N ASN A 244 9.20 9.92 -20.48
CA ASN A 244 8.95 9.62 -21.89
C ASN A 244 8.85 10.86 -22.82
N LEU A 245 9.57 11.93 -22.47
CA LEU A 245 9.54 13.20 -23.19
C LEU A 245 10.74 13.33 -24.13
N THR A 246 10.51 13.92 -25.29
CA THR A 246 11.56 14.25 -26.26
C THR A 246 11.68 15.76 -26.38
N GLY A 247 12.89 16.29 -26.13
CA GLY A 247 13.18 17.71 -26.27
C GLY A 247 12.65 18.61 -25.15
N VAL A 248 12.66 19.91 -25.40
CA VAL A 248 12.20 20.94 -24.47
C VAL A 248 10.67 20.99 -24.49
N GLN A 249 10.06 21.00 -23.30
CA GLN A 249 8.62 21.18 -23.14
C GLN A 249 8.34 22.64 -22.78
N GLU A 250 7.51 23.31 -23.55
CA GLU A 250 7.02 24.65 -23.22
C GLU A 250 5.78 24.51 -22.32
N VAL A 251 5.80 25.19 -21.19
CA VAL A 251 4.64 25.28 -20.29
C VAL A 251 3.90 26.58 -20.62
N THR A 252 2.68 26.44 -21.08
CA THR A 252 1.81 27.57 -21.43
C THR A 252 0.94 28.00 -20.26
N LEU A 253 0.32 29.19 -20.35
CA LEU A 253 -0.61 29.67 -19.32
C LEU A 253 -1.79 28.70 -19.14
N GLY A 254 -2.24 28.01 -20.19
CA GLY A 254 -3.30 27.01 -20.13
C GLY A 254 -2.95 25.75 -19.31
N ASP A 255 -1.67 25.44 -19.16
CA ASP A 255 -1.20 24.29 -18.37
C ASP A 255 -1.13 24.60 -16.87
N LEU A 256 -1.32 25.88 -16.47
CA LEU A 256 -1.22 26.33 -15.10
C LEU A 256 -2.56 26.37 -14.34
N TYR A 257 -3.68 26.10 -15.04
CA TYR A 257 -5.05 26.19 -14.47
C TYR A 257 -5.84 24.88 -14.63
#